data_6b53a16528b4335ebfb8281bb45b55f8
#
_entry.id   6b53a16528b4335ebfb8281bb45b55f8
#
_cell.length_a   1.000
_cell.length_b   1.000
_cell.length_c   1.000
_cell.angle_alpha   90.00
_cell.angle_beta   90.00
_cell.angle_gamma   90.00
#
_symmetry.space_group_name_H-M   'P 1'
#
loop_
_entity.id
_entity.type
_entity.pdbx_description
1 polymer ?
#
loop_
_entity_poly.entity_id
_entity_poly.type
_entity_poly.pdbx_seq_one_letter_code
_entity_poly.pdbx_strand_id
1 'polypeptide(L)'
;IVCALLFVAVDRMQSAGSAGSKDTLTVYNWGEYIDPELIDKFEEETGIKVTYETFDSNEAMLTKVQQGGSAYDIAVPSEYTIESMKEDGLLIPIDHSLVPNLQNINEDFLDLPFDPRNEYSIPYFWGTVGVVYNPNLIEEHLTFESWDDLWDPSLERKIFLVDGSREVIGMGLNSIGQSLNVKDDALLREATDNLIKLSPNIKAI
;
A
#
# COMPACT_ATOMS: atom_id res chain seq x y z
N ILE A 1 2.59 10.38 -7.38
CA ILE A 1 1.77 9.30 -6.82
C ILE A 1 1.95 9.38 -5.32
N VAL A 2 0.90 9.65 -4.59
CA VAL A 2 0.92 9.66 -3.12
C VAL A 2 0.33 8.33 -2.68
N CYS A 3 1.15 7.43 -2.14
CA CYS A 3 0.66 6.23 -1.47
C CYS A 3 0.41 6.58 0.00
N ALA A 4 -0.85 6.65 0.40
CA ALA A 4 -1.23 6.78 1.80
C ALA A 4 -1.44 5.38 2.38
N LEU A 5 -0.77 5.06 3.46
CA LEU A 5 -0.92 3.79 4.18
C LEU A 5 -1.76 4.04 5.43
N LEU A 6 -2.72 3.19 5.66
CA LEU A 6 -3.79 3.41 6.61
C LEU A 6 -3.98 2.21 7.53
N PHE A 7 -4.23 2.45 8.80
CA PHE A 7 -4.65 1.41 9.76
C PHE A 7 -6.10 1.02 9.51
N VAL A 8 -6.36 -0.28 9.45
CA VAL A 8 -7.69 -0.84 9.24
C VAL A 8 -7.97 -1.88 10.33
N ALA A 9 -9.07 -1.74 11.03
CA ALA A 9 -9.55 -2.77 11.94
C ALA A 9 -10.34 -3.84 11.15
N VAL A 10 -9.94 -5.08 11.27
CA VAL A 10 -10.59 -6.23 10.61
C VAL A 10 -11.52 -6.93 11.60
N ASP A 11 -12.77 -7.16 11.19
CA ASP A 11 -13.75 -7.83 12.05
C ASP A 11 -13.38 -9.31 12.27
N ARG A 12 -13.52 -9.75 13.50
CA ARG A 12 -13.49 -11.17 13.86
C ARG A 12 -14.79 -11.83 13.36
N MET A 13 -14.84 -12.23 12.11
CA MET A 13 -15.86 -13.19 11.71
C MET A 13 -15.67 -14.45 12.57
N GLN A 14 -16.67 -14.74 13.39
CA GLN A 14 -16.74 -15.85 14.32
C GLN A 14 -16.34 -17.17 13.67
N SER A 15 -15.06 -17.54 13.73
CA SER A 15 -14.69 -18.95 13.71
C SER A 15 -14.75 -19.43 15.15
N ALA A 16 -15.76 -20.20 15.47
CA ALA A 16 -15.85 -20.95 16.71
C ALA A 16 -14.58 -21.82 16.84
N GLY A 17 -13.66 -21.45 17.73
CA GLY A 17 -12.60 -22.37 18.10
C GLY A 17 -11.19 -21.80 18.27
N SER A 18 -11.03 -20.59 18.80
CA SER A 18 -9.81 -20.28 19.58
C SER A 18 -10.14 -19.09 20.50
N ALA A 19 -10.21 -19.38 21.78
CA ALA A 19 -10.16 -18.34 22.80
C ALA A 19 -8.77 -17.71 22.74
N GLY A 20 -8.57 -16.76 21.84
CA GLY A 20 -7.43 -15.86 21.88
C GLY A 20 -7.49 -15.12 23.23
N SER A 21 -6.40 -15.10 23.95
CA SER A 21 -6.25 -14.33 25.19
C SER A 21 -6.74 -12.90 24.92
N LYS A 22 -7.50 -12.33 25.86
CA LYS A 22 -8.01 -10.95 25.77
C LYS A 22 -6.89 -9.89 25.68
N ASP A 23 -5.66 -10.32 25.76
CA ASP A 23 -4.44 -9.52 25.94
C ASP A 23 -3.47 -9.66 24.74
N THR A 24 -3.95 -10.00 23.56
CA THR A 24 -3.12 -10.11 22.35
C THR A 24 -3.73 -9.31 21.21
N LEU A 25 -2.91 -8.50 20.53
CA LEU A 25 -3.25 -7.73 19.34
C LEU A 25 -2.44 -8.27 18.14
N THR A 26 -3.12 -8.69 17.09
CA THR A 26 -2.47 -9.17 15.86
C THR A 26 -2.45 -8.07 14.82
N VAL A 27 -1.24 -7.61 14.47
CA VAL A 27 -1.00 -6.53 13.49
C VAL A 27 -0.38 -7.13 12.23
N TYR A 28 -0.96 -6.82 11.07
CA TYR A 28 -0.50 -7.26 9.76
C TYR A 28 -0.07 -6.04 8.94
N ASN A 29 1.23 -5.86 8.76
CA ASN A 29 1.83 -4.64 8.21
C ASN A 29 2.88 -4.96 7.14
N TRP A 30 3.36 -3.93 6.49
CA TRP A 30 4.55 -4.01 5.63
C TRP A 30 5.80 -4.30 6.45
N GLY A 31 6.78 -4.95 5.82
CA GLY A 31 8.10 -5.06 6.41
C GLY A 31 8.70 -3.67 6.69
N GLU A 32 9.41 -3.53 7.79
CA GLU A 32 10.15 -2.32 8.19
C GLU A 32 9.32 -1.01 8.31
N TYR A 33 7.99 -1.12 8.46
CA TYR A 33 7.11 0.04 8.61
C TYR A 33 6.88 0.47 10.06
N ILE A 34 7.46 -0.22 11.02
CA ILE A 34 7.42 0.15 12.43
C ILE A 34 8.79 -0.10 13.06
N ASP A 35 9.19 0.77 13.96
CA ASP A 35 10.33 0.53 14.81
C ASP A 35 9.96 -0.54 15.86
N PRO A 36 10.68 -1.67 15.96
CA PRO A 36 10.38 -2.71 16.95
C PRO A 36 10.33 -2.19 18.39
N GLU A 37 11.14 -1.18 18.73
CA GLU A 37 11.12 -0.57 20.08
C GLU A 37 9.76 0.05 20.41
N LEU A 38 8.97 0.49 19.42
CA LEU A 38 7.62 1.00 19.64
C LEU A 38 6.63 -0.11 19.99
N ILE A 39 6.84 -1.32 19.47
CA ILE A 39 6.03 -2.49 19.84
C ILE A 39 6.33 -2.85 21.31
N ASP A 40 7.61 -2.95 21.66
CA ASP A 40 8.02 -3.24 23.05
C ASP A 40 7.45 -2.22 24.02
N LYS A 41 7.55 -0.93 23.68
CA LYS A 41 6.99 0.16 24.47
C LYS A 41 5.48 0.05 24.63
N PHE A 42 4.75 -0.24 23.54
CA PHE A 42 3.30 -0.45 23.62
C PHE A 42 2.94 -1.61 24.54
N GLU A 43 3.66 -2.73 24.45
CA GLU A 43 3.45 -3.89 25.32
C GLU A 43 3.73 -3.55 26.80
N GLU A 44 4.78 -2.78 27.07
CA GLU A 44 5.11 -2.33 28.44
C GLU A 44 4.04 -1.40 29.02
N GLU A 45 3.55 -0.44 28.22
CA GLU A 45 2.59 0.56 28.67
C GLU A 45 1.17 -0.02 28.83
N THR A 46 0.77 -0.99 28.01
CA THR A 46 -0.61 -1.49 27.95
C THR A 46 -0.79 -2.86 28.56
N GLY A 47 0.27 -3.66 28.66
CA GLY A 47 0.19 -5.08 29.04
C GLY A 47 -0.37 -5.97 27.92
N ILE A 48 -0.69 -5.42 26.74
CA ILE A 48 -1.22 -6.15 25.58
C ILE A 48 -0.05 -6.70 24.77
N LYS A 49 -0.05 -8.01 24.50
CA LYS A 49 0.96 -8.62 23.64
C LYS A 49 0.66 -8.38 22.16
N VAL A 50 1.67 -8.06 21.36
CA VAL A 50 1.54 -7.83 19.92
C VAL A 50 2.09 -9.02 19.14
N THR A 51 1.25 -9.64 18.31
CA THR A 51 1.69 -10.55 17.26
C THR A 51 1.84 -9.73 15.98
N TYR A 52 3.08 -9.51 15.55
CA TYR A 52 3.36 -8.71 14.37
C TYR A 52 3.69 -9.62 13.18
N GLU A 53 2.88 -9.56 12.13
CA GLU A 53 3.09 -10.28 10.88
C GLU A 53 3.33 -9.29 9.74
N THR A 54 4.11 -9.70 8.74
CA THR A 54 4.43 -8.84 7.58
C THR A 54 3.94 -9.43 6.28
N PHE A 55 3.74 -8.55 5.29
CA PHE A 55 3.45 -8.89 3.90
C PHE A 55 4.28 -8.00 2.96
N ASP A 56 4.43 -8.47 1.72
CA ASP A 56 5.25 -7.81 0.70
C ASP A 56 4.40 -7.21 -0.43
N SER A 57 3.11 -7.56 -0.52
CA SER A 57 2.17 -6.98 -1.49
C SER A 57 0.75 -6.89 -0.94
N ASN A 58 -0.02 -5.88 -1.41
CA ASN A 58 -1.43 -5.73 -1.06
C ASN A 58 -2.26 -6.93 -1.51
N GLU A 59 -1.94 -7.50 -2.66
CA GLU A 59 -2.64 -8.64 -3.24
C GLU A 59 -2.49 -9.91 -2.38
N ALA A 60 -1.27 -10.17 -1.90
CA ALA A 60 -1.01 -11.28 -0.99
C ALA A 60 -1.70 -11.08 0.35
N MET A 61 -1.64 -9.86 0.90
CA MET A 61 -2.31 -9.47 2.13
C MET A 61 -3.82 -9.67 2.02
N LEU A 62 -4.46 -9.11 0.98
CA LEU A 62 -5.90 -9.20 0.76
C LEU A 62 -6.35 -10.66 0.61
N THR A 63 -5.63 -11.44 -0.20
CA THR A 63 -5.89 -12.87 -0.39
C THR A 63 -5.88 -13.62 0.94
N LYS A 64 -4.90 -13.35 1.79
CA LYS A 64 -4.77 -14.01 3.09
C LYS A 64 -5.90 -13.62 4.04
N VAL A 65 -6.32 -12.36 4.05
CA VAL A 65 -7.45 -11.88 4.86
C VAL A 65 -8.77 -12.51 4.36
N GLN A 66 -8.99 -12.55 3.05
CA GLN A 66 -10.19 -13.16 2.44
C GLN A 66 -10.32 -14.66 2.71
N GLN A 67 -9.21 -15.39 2.76
CA GLN A 67 -9.22 -16.83 3.05
C GLN A 67 -9.67 -17.16 4.46
N GLY A 68 -9.61 -16.24 5.39
CA GLY A 68 -10.15 -16.39 6.74
C GLY A 68 -9.47 -17.49 7.54
N GLY A 69 -8.31 -17.56 7.80
CA GLY A 69 -7.60 -18.55 8.65
C GLY A 69 -6.85 -17.90 9.81
N SER A 70 -6.62 -16.61 9.70
CA SER A 70 -5.94 -15.79 10.67
C SER A 70 -6.87 -14.65 11.10
N ALA A 71 -6.98 -14.43 12.40
CA ALA A 71 -7.70 -13.28 12.93
C ALA A 71 -6.70 -12.13 13.05
N TYR A 72 -6.79 -11.16 12.16
CA TYR A 72 -6.07 -9.90 12.26
C TYR A 72 -6.94 -8.87 12.95
N ASP A 73 -6.38 -8.17 13.93
CA ASP A 73 -7.07 -7.05 14.59
C ASP A 73 -6.80 -5.75 13.84
N ILE A 74 -5.60 -5.59 13.27
CA ILE A 74 -5.21 -4.44 12.47
C ILE A 74 -4.47 -4.92 11.21
N ALA A 75 -4.83 -4.36 10.04
CA ALA A 75 -4.07 -4.47 8.81
C ALA A 75 -3.68 -3.08 8.29
N VAL A 76 -2.55 -2.98 7.57
CA VAL A 76 -2.02 -1.71 7.06
C VAL A 76 -1.89 -1.76 5.53
N PRO A 77 -3.00 -1.83 4.79
CA PRO A 77 -2.99 -1.82 3.32
C PRO A 77 -2.77 -0.43 2.72
N SER A 78 -2.53 -0.39 1.42
CA SER A 78 -2.64 0.83 0.64
C SER A 78 -4.11 1.22 0.42
N GLU A 79 -4.36 2.50 0.10
CA GLU A 79 -5.70 3.09 0.00
C GLU A 79 -6.63 2.36 -0.97
N TYR A 80 -6.13 1.91 -2.11
CA TYR A 80 -6.94 1.19 -3.11
C TYR A 80 -7.41 -0.19 -2.62
N THR A 81 -6.64 -0.80 -1.73
CA THR A 81 -7.03 -2.08 -1.13
C THR A 81 -8.10 -1.89 -0.07
N ILE A 82 -8.11 -0.76 0.65
CA ILE A 82 -9.17 -0.42 1.60
C ILE A 82 -10.52 -0.35 0.89
N GLU A 83 -10.59 0.28 -0.29
CA GLU A 83 -11.82 0.32 -1.09
C GLU A 83 -12.38 -1.09 -1.34
N SER A 84 -11.51 -2.01 -1.80
CA SER A 84 -11.89 -3.42 -2.02
C SER A 84 -12.29 -4.13 -0.72
N MET A 85 -11.55 -3.93 0.36
CA MET A 85 -11.87 -4.55 1.66
C MET A 85 -13.21 -4.06 2.23
N LYS A 86 -13.58 -2.80 1.99
CA LYS A 86 -14.90 -2.25 2.37
C LYS A 86 -16.02 -2.92 1.55
N GLU A 87 -15.84 -3.03 0.24
CA GLU A 87 -16.81 -3.68 -0.66
C GLU A 87 -17.03 -5.14 -0.27
N ASP A 88 -15.98 -5.84 0.13
CA ASP A 88 -16.02 -7.23 0.57
C ASP A 88 -16.53 -7.41 2.04
N GLY A 89 -16.79 -6.31 2.75
CA GLY A 89 -17.26 -6.35 4.15
C GLY A 89 -16.23 -6.91 5.13
N LEU A 90 -14.94 -6.74 4.84
CA LEU A 90 -13.83 -7.23 5.66
C LEU A 90 -13.43 -6.26 6.78
N LEU A 91 -13.99 -5.06 6.80
CA LEU A 91 -13.64 -4.00 7.75
C LEU A 91 -14.79 -3.70 8.69
N ILE A 92 -14.44 -3.32 9.93
CA ILE A 92 -15.39 -2.78 10.90
C ILE A 92 -15.23 -1.25 11.02
N PRO A 93 -16.31 -0.50 11.23
CA PRO A 93 -16.24 0.92 11.48
C PRO A 93 -15.40 1.23 12.73
N ILE A 94 -14.62 2.31 12.66
CA ILE A 94 -13.81 2.79 13.76
C ILE A 94 -14.65 3.70 14.66
N ASP A 95 -14.66 3.42 15.96
CA ASP A 95 -15.21 4.35 16.94
C ASP A 95 -14.19 5.47 17.23
N HIS A 96 -14.37 6.62 16.59
CA HIS A 96 -13.48 7.77 16.72
C HIS A 96 -13.40 8.29 18.17
N SER A 97 -14.39 8.03 19.00
CA SER A 97 -14.35 8.43 20.42
C SER A 97 -13.25 7.71 21.21
N LEU A 98 -12.81 6.55 20.69
CA LEU A 98 -11.72 5.74 21.25
C LEU A 98 -10.35 6.06 20.66
N VAL A 99 -10.29 6.97 19.69
CA VAL A 99 -9.04 7.34 18.97
C VAL A 99 -8.75 8.85 19.13
N PRO A 100 -8.46 9.33 20.35
CA PRO A 100 -8.26 10.77 20.60
C PRO A 100 -7.09 11.37 19.83
N ASN A 101 -6.11 10.55 19.45
CA ASN A 101 -4.94 10.99 18.70
C ASN A 101 -5.20 11.24 17.22
N LEU A 102 -6.41 10.95 16.70
CA LEU A 102 -6.80 11.28 15.33
C LEU A 102 -6.61 12.78 15.03
N GLN A 103 -6.81 13.64 16.04
CA GLN A 103 -6.57 15.08 15.94
C GLN A 103 -5.12 15.49 15.61
N ASN A 104 -4.16 14.56 15.74
CA ASN A 104 -2.75 14.80 15.41
C ASN A 104 -2.42 14.48 13.93
N ILE A 105 -3.36 13.92 13.20
CA ILE A 105 -3.20 13.60 11.78
C ILE A 105 -3.39 14.89 10.96
N ASN A 106 -2.55 15.11 9.95
CA ASN A 106 -2.71 16.21 9.03
C ASN A 106 -4.03 16.08 8.26
N GLU A 107 -4.82 17.14 8.27
CA GLU A 107 -6.15 17.19 7.63
C GLU A 107 -6.11 16.87 6.13
N ASP A 108 -4.99 17.13 5.44
CA ASP A 108 -4.82 16.78 4.02
C ASP A 108 -4.92 15.27 3.73
N PHE A 109 -4.76 14.42 4.74
CA PHE A 109 -4.86 12.97 4.63
C PHE A 109 -6.17 12.39 5.16
N LEU A 110 -7.06 13.23 5.67
CA LEU A 110 -8.36 12.83 6.17
C LEU A 110 -9.45 13.00 5.11
N ASP A 111 -10.59 12.34 5.30
CA ASP A 111 -11.78 12.46 4.44
C ASP A 111 -11.53 12.17 2.96
N LEU A 112 -10.57 11.32 2.64
CA LEU A 112 -10.24 10.99 1.26
C LEU A 112 -11.35 10.13 0.60
N PRO A 113 -11.51 10.22 -0.74
CA PRO A 113 -12.64 9.60 -1.44
C PRO A 113 -12.81 8.09 -1.24
N PHE A 114 -11.73 7.34 -0.99
CA PHE A 114 -11.79 5.90 -0.74
C PHE A 114 -12.38 5.56 0.64
N ASP A 115 -12.25 6.45 1.62
CA ASP A 115 -12.82 6.28 2.96
C ASP A 115 -13.30 7.62 3.55
N PRO A 116 -14.41 8.17 3.06
CA PRO A 116 -14.96 9.43 3.56
C PRO A 116 -15.23 9.35 5.07
N ARG A 117 -14.86 10.41 5.79
CA ARG A 117 -14.95 10.53 7.25
C ARG A 117 -14.02 9.58 8.03
N ASN A 118 -13.08 8.91 7.36
CA ASN A 118 -12.21 7.91 7.99
C ASN A 118 -13.00 6.87 8.79
N GLU A 119 -14.09 6.37 8.20
CA GLU A 119 -15.01 5.45 8.88
C GLU A 119 -14.36 4.09 9.18
N TYR A 120 -13.44 3.66 8.31
CA TYR A 120 -12.81 2.33 8.39
C TYR A 120 -11.30 2.37 8.53
N SER A 121 -10.68 3.53 8.36
CA SER A 121 -9.23 3.63 8.28
C SER A 121 -8.68 4.93 8.89
N ILE A 122 -7.44 4.85 9.37
CA ILE A 122 -6.68 5.98 9.89
C ILE A 122 -5.34 6.07 9.13
N PRO A 123 -4.95 7.26 8.63
CA PRO A 123 -3.68 7.44 7.94
C PRO A 123 -2.47 7.05 8.81
N TYR A 124 -1.55 6.29 8.25
CA TYR A 124 -0.32 5.85 8.91
C TYR A 124 0.92 6.43 8.25
N PHE A 125 1.19 6.05 7.00
CA PHE A 125 2.26 6.59 6.18
C PHE A 125 1.73 7.09 4.84
N TRP A 126 2.45 8.01 4.25
CA TRP A 126 2.30 8.40 2.86
C TRP A 126 3.68 8.49 2.20
N GLY A 127 3.72 8.36 0.89
CA GLY A 127 4.96 8.44 0.15
C GLY A 127 4.71 8.71 -1.33
N THR A 128 5.80 8.90 -2.05
CA THR A 128 5.80 9.08 -3.51
C THR A 128 6.59 7.97 -4.17
N VAL A 129 6.15 7.58 -5.35
CA VAL A 129 6.93 6.71 -6.24
C VAL A 129 7.65 7.58 -7.25
N GLY A 130 8.94 7.32 -7.46
CA GLY A 130 9.76 8.10 -8.37
C GLY A 130 10.93 7.27 -8.91
N VAL A 131 11.69 7.88 -9.80
CA VAL A 131 12.89 7.29 -10.37
C VAL A 131 14.10 7.63 -9.50
N VAL A 132 14.81 6.59 -9.03
CA VAL A 132 16.11 6.75 -8.38
C VAL A 132 17.18 6.26 -9.34
N TYR A 133 18.16 7.09 -9.61
CA TYR A 133 19.21 6.76 -10.57
C TYR A 133 20.60 7.23 -10.11
N ASN A 134 21.63 6.56 -10.65
CA ASN A 134 23.01 6.99 -10.47
C ASN A 134 23.45 7.80 -11.70
N PRO A 135 23.71 9.11 -11.56
CA PRO A 135 24.03 9.97 -12.70
C PRO A 135 25.33 9.58 -13.43
N ASN A 136 26.20 8.79 -12.80
CA ASN A 136 27.42 8.33 -13.45
C ASN A 136 27.22 7.08 -14.34
N LEU A 137 26.03 6.49 -14.35
CA LEU A 137 25.71 5.25 -15.08
C LEU A 137 24.65 5.42 -16.16
N ILE A 138 24.20 6.64 -16.40
CA ILE A 138 23.20 7.00 -17.41
C ILE A 138 23.81 7.99 -18.42
N GLU A 139 23.17 8.10 -19.59
CA GLU A 139 23.55 9.07 -20.59
C GLU A 139 23.19 10.50 -20.16
N GLU A 140 24.01 11.49 -20.52
CA GLU A 140 23.86 12.90 -20.08
C GLU A 140 22.52 13.54 -20.50
N HIS A 141 21.87 13.01 -21.55
CA HIS A 141 20.58 13.54 -22.01
C HIS A 141 19.39 13.10 -21.18
N LEU A 142 19.55 12.07 -20.32
CA LEU A 142 18.48 11.58 -19.47
C LEU A 142 18.38 12.41 -18.19
N THR A 143 17.25 13.08 -18.02
CA THR A 143 16.98 13.96 -16.87
C THR A 143 15.96 13.38 -15.89
N PHE A 144 15.17 12.39 -16.34
CA PHE A 144 14.05 11.79 -15.62
C PHE A 144 13.03 12.82 -15.12
N GLU A 145 12.80 13.87 -15.91
CA GLU A 145 11.72 14.83 -15.67
C GLU A 145 10.35 14.26 -16.05
N SER A 146 10.34 13.22 -16.88
CA SER A 146 9.15 12.47 -17.30
C SER A 146 9.35 10.97 -17.13
N TRP A 147 8.25 10.24 -16.90
CA TRP A 147 8.25 8.79 -16.93
C TRP A 147 8.65 8.23 -18.30
N ASP A 148 8.44 8.98 -19.39
CA ASP A 148 8.80 8.57 -20.76
C ASP A 148 10.30 8.34 -20.93
N ASP A 149 11.14 8.99 -20.14
CA ASP A 149 12.59 8.81 -20.16
C ASP A 149 12.99 7.35 -19.89
N LEU A 150 12.13 6.57 -19.21
CA LEU A 150 12.40 5.15 -18.96
C LEU A 150 12.38 4.28 -20.23
N TRP A 151 11.73 4.74 -21.30
CA TRP A 151 11.69 4.03 -22.59
C TRP A 151 12.92 4.30 -23.47
N ASP A 152 13.88 5.10 -23.01
CA ASP A 152 15.11 5.36 -23.77
C ASP A 152 15.90 4.06 -23.97
N PRO A 153 16.33 3.76 -25.23
CA PRO A 153 17.07 2.54 -25.53
C PRO A 153 18.41 2.40 -24.81
N SER A 154 19.01 3.51 -24.35
CA SER A 154 20.26 3.48 -23.58
C SER A 154 20.10 2.81 -22.21
N LEU A 155 18.86 2.63 -21.77
CA LEU A 155 18.50 1.97 -20.53
C LEU A 155 18.30 0.46 -20.67
N GLU A 156 18.66 -0.14 -21.81
CA GLU A 156 18.53 -1.58 -22.03
C GLU A 156 19.12 -2.37 -20.85
N ARG A 157 18.26 -3.21 -20.20
CA ARG A 157 18.58 -4.03 -19.03
C ARG A 157 19.20 -3.26 -17.85
N LYS A 158 18.79 -2.02 -17.64
CA LYS A 158 19.27 -1.18 -16.52
C LYS A 158 18.20 -0.86 -15.48
N ILE A 159 16.92 -1.07 -15.78
CA ILE A 159 15.81 -0.71 -14.92
C ILE A 159 15.47 -1.85 -13.96
N PHE A 160 15.31 -1.52 -12.68
CA PHE A 160 14.69 -2.35 -11.66
C PHE A 160 13.33 -1.74 -11.33
N LEU A 161 12.27 -2.52 -11.43
CA LEU A 161 10.94 -2.10 -11.02
C LEU A 161 10.63 -2.61 -9.61
N VAL A 162 9.73 -1.92 -8.93
CA VAL A 162 9.11 -2.44 -7.73
C VAL A 162 8.10 -3.53 -8.10
N ASP A 163 7.98 -4.56 -7.27
CA ASP A 163 6.97 -5.62 -7.40
C ASP A 163 5.62 -5.09 -6.87
N GLY A 164 5.00 -4.23 -7.67
CA GLY A 164 3.71 -3.62 -7.35
C GLY A 164 2.92 -3.38 -8.63
N SER A 165 1.82 -4.09 -8.82
CA SER A 165 1.00 -3.97 -10.04
C SER A 165 0.43 -2.55 -10.21
N ARG A 166 0.01 -1.93 -9.10
CA ARG A 166 -0.53 -0.57 -9.10
C ARG A 166 0.51 0.46 -9.54
N GLU A 167 1.72 0.36 -9.00
CA GLU A 167 2.83 1.27 -9.30
C GLU A 167 3.28 1.12 -10.74
N VAL A 168 3.44 -0.10 -11.24
CA VAL A 168 3.89 -0.36 -12.61
C VAL A 168 2.84 0.05 -13.64
N ILE A 169 1.57 -0.31 -13.46
CA ILE A 169 0.50 0.11 -14.36
C ILE A 169 0.33 1.63 -14.30
N GLY A 170 0.42 2.21 -13.11
CA GLY A 170 0.36 3.64 -12.90
C GLY A 170 1.47 4.41 -13.62
N MET A 171 2.69 3.89 -13.59
CA MET A 171 3.80 4.42 -14.38
C MET A 171 3.48 4.36 -15.88
N GLY A 172 2.93 3.26 -16.37
CA GLY A 172 2.48 3.11 -17.74
C GLY A 172 1.39 4.10 -18.14
N LEU A 173 0.42 4.35 -17.26
CA LEU A 173 -0.62 5.37 -17.48
C LEU A 173 -0.04 6.78 -17.49
N ASN A 174 0.84 7.10 -16.57
CA ASN A 174 1.50 8.41 -16.52
C ASN A 174 2.34 8.68 -17.77
N SER A 175 3.01 7.66 -18.33
CA SER A 175 3.80 7.80 -19.55
C SER A 175 2.97 8.14 -20.80
N ILE A 176 1.67 7.87 -20.78
CA ILE A 176 0.72 8.28 -21.82
C ILE A 176 -0.15 9.48 -21.37
N GLY A 177 0.27 10.20 -20.34
CA GLY A 177 -0.41 11.41 -19.84
C GLY A 177 -1.73 11.15 -19.12
N GLN A 178 -1.96 9.93 -18.64
CA GLN A 178 -3.20 9.56 -17.94
C GLN A 178 -3.03 9.49 -16.43
N SER A 179 -4.15 9.66 -15.72
CA SER A 179 -4.20 9.50 -14.27
C SER A 179 -4.07 8.02 -13.87
N LEU A 180 -3.42 7.74 -12.74
CA LEU A 180 -3.39 6.43 -12.08
C LEU A 180 -4.78 5.86 -11.74
N ASN A 181 -5.79 6.72 -11.64
CA ASN A 181 -7.15 6.36 -11.25
C ASN A 181 -8.06 6.09 -12.46
N VAL A 182 -7.48 5.97 -13.66
CA VAL A 182 -8.21 5.60 -14.85
C VAL A 182 -8.80 4.19 -14.70
N LYS A 183 -10.11 4.07 -15.01
CA LYS A 183 -10.86 2.79 -15.06
C LYS A 183 -11.30 2.44 -16.50
N ASP A 184 -10.86 3.20 -17.51
CA ASP A 184 -11.18 2.95 -18.90
C ASP A 184 -10.33 1.82 -19.47
N ASP A 185 -10.98 0.77 -19.95
CA ASP A 185 -10.32 -0.43 -20.48
C ASP A 185 -9.43 -0.17 -21.71
N ALA A 186 -9.75 0.82 -22.52
CA ALA A 186 -8.96 1.13 -23.71
C ALA A 186 -7.64 1.80 -23.31
N LEU A 187 -7.70 2.73 -22.36
CA LEU A 187 -6.51 3.41 -21.81
C LEU A 187 -5.63 2.44 -21.01
N LEU A 188 -6.23 1.52 -20.25
CA LEU A 188 -5.48 0.47 -19.54
C LEU A 188 -4.75 -0.46 -20.51
N ARG A 189 -5.37 -0.81 -21.66
CA ARG A 189 -4.71 -1.60 -22.72
C ARG A 189 -3.58 -0.81 -23.37
N GLU A 190 -3.79 0.46 -23.68
CA GLU A 190 -2.75 1.33 -24.24
C GLU A 190 -1.54 1.43 -23.31
N ALA A 191 -1.77 1.64 -22.01
CA ALA A 191 -0.70 1.65 -21.01
C ALA A 191 0.03 0.29 -20.95
N THR A 192 -0.72 -0.83 -21.03
CA THR A 192 -0.14 -2.17 -21.06
C THR A 192 0.72 -2.39 -22.29
N ASP A 193 0.25 -2.00 -23.48
CA ASP A 193 1.01 -2.10 -24.72
C ASP A 193 2.28 -1.24 -24.67
N ASN A 194 2.23 -0.09 -23.99
CA ASN A 194 3.39 0.74 -23.77
C ASN A 194 4.38 0.10 -22.79
N LEU A 195 3.90 -0.48 -21.69
CA LEU A 195 4.74 -1.22 -20.73
C LEU A 195 5.43 -2.44 -21.38
N ILE A 196 4.77 -3.13 -22.31
CA ILE A 196 5.40 -4.21 -23.07
C ILE A 196 6.61 -3.70 -23.85
N LYS A 197 6.57 -2.48 -24.40
CA LYS A 197 7.71 -1.86 -25.09
C LYS A 197 8.84 -1.49 -24.15
N LEU A 198 8.57 -1.33 -22.85
CA LEU A 198 9.58 -1.08 -21.82
C LEU A 198 10.38 -2.35 -21.47
N SER A 199 9.84 -3.54 -21.75
CA SER A 199 10.43 -4.83 -21.36
C SER A 199 11.92 -4.97 -21.64
N PRO A 200 12.48 -4.50 -22.80
CA PRO A 200 13.92 -4.60 -23.07
C PRO A 200 14.78 -3.86 -22.04
N ASN A 201 14.26 -2.78 -21.46
CA ASN A 201 14.97 -1.96 -20.50
C ASN A 201 14.94 -2.55 -19.08
N ILE A 202 13.99 -3.45 -18.80
CA ILE A 202 13.83 -4.05 -17.47
C ILE A 202 14.89 -5.13 -17.24
N LYS A 203 15.57 -5.02 -16.11
CA LYS A 203 16.56 -6.01 -15.64
C LYS A 203 15.97 -6.98 -14.64
N ALA A 204 15.13 -6.49 -13.72
CA ALA A 204 14.42 -7.28 -12.71
C ALA A 204 13.24 -6.50 -12.13
N ILE A 205 12.36 -7.22 -11.49
CA ILE A 205 11.24 -6.77 -10.66
C ILE A 205 11.47 -7.32 -9.26
#